data_4120a91a839ff22d55e2b2946527dd35
#
_entry.id   4120a91a839ff22d55e2b2946527dd35
#
_cell.length_a   1.000
_cell.length_b   1.000
_cell.length_c   1.000
_cell.angle_alpha   90.00
_cell.angle_beta   90.00
_cell.angle_gamma   90.00
#
_symmetry.space_group_name_H-M   'P 1'
#
loop_
_entity.id
_entity.type
_entity.pdbx_description
1 polymer ?
#
loop_
_entity_poly.entity_id
_entity_poly.type
_entity_poly.pdbx_seq_one_letter_code
_entity_poly.pdbx_strand_id
1 'polypeptide(L)'
;MSARPILWDVDTQVDFIRPGGKLVVPGAEEAVPAMTQLVRFAHATGIVHVASADDHELTDPEISDTPDFVHTYPPHCLRGTPGAQKIDETAQA
;
A
#
# COMPACT_ATOMS: atom_id res chain seq x y z
N MET A 1 26.09 5.48 20.54
CA MET A 1 25.68 5.05 19.19
C MET A 1 24.20 5.35 19.01
N SER A 2 23.86 6.09 18.00
CA SER A 2 22.48 6.43 17.72
C SER A 2 21.87 5.49 16.68
N ALA A 3 20.65 5.08 16.93
CA ALA A 3 19.88 4.33 15.94
C ALA A 3 19.50 5.26 14.79
N ARG A 4 19.46 4.72 13.57
CA ARG A 4 18.98 5.45 12.41
C ARG A 4 17.57 5.00 12.10
N PRO A 5 16.58 5.89 12.18
CA PRO A 5 15.22 5.51 11.83
C PRO A 5 15.10 5.26 10.33
N ILE A 6 14.19 4.37 9.96
CA ILE A 6 13.72 4.23 8.59
C ILE A 6 12.21 4.45 8.58
N LEU A 7 11.70 4.96 7.47
CA LEU A 7 10.28 5.01 7.22
C LEU A 7 9.94 3.87 6.27
N TRP A 8 9.07 2.97 6.70
CA TRP A 8 8.60 1.87 5.87
C TRP A 8 7.12 2.04 5.62
N ASP A 9 6.73 2.35 4.38
CA ASP A 9 5.32 2.34 4.02
C ASP A 9 4.94 0.97 3.49
N VAL A 10 3.97 0.36 4.16
CA VAL A 10 3.57 -1.02 3.90
C VAL A 10 2.31 -1.02 3.03
N ASP A 11 2.46 -1.46 1.79
CA ASP A 11 1.34 -1.74 0.88
C ASP A 11 0.40 -0.54 0.69
N THR A 12 0.95 0.66 0.55
CA THR A 12 0.16 1.86 0.32
C THR A 12 -0.26 1.96 -1.14
N GLN A 13 -1.15 1.06 -1.55
CA GLN A 13 -1.56 0.86 -2.92
C GLN A 13 -3.01 1.31 -3.15
N VAL A 14 -3.33 1.58 -4.40
CA VAL A 14 -4.64 2.09 -4.80
C VAL A 14 -5.77 1.19 -4.33
N ASP A 15 -5.65 -0.13 -4.51
CA ASP A 15 -6.73 -1.05 -4.14
C ASP A 15 -7.02 -1.08 -2.65
N PHE A 16 -6.05 -0.73 -1.79
CA PHE A 16 -6.24 -0.70 -0.34
C PHE A 16 -6.69 0.66 0.18
N ILE A 17 -6.48 1.74 -0.56
CA ILE A 17 -6.61 3.09 -0.01
C ILE A 17 -7.67 3.92 -0.71
N ARG A 18 -7.73 3.87 -2.05
CA ARG A 18 -8.61 4.77 -2.80
C ARG A 18 -10.06 4.29 -2.78
N PRO A 19 -11.02 5.21 -2.78
CA PRO A 19 -12.42 4.85 -2.99
C PRO A 19 -12.57 4.07 -4.29
N GLY A 20 -13.33 2.98 -4.26
CA GLY A 20 -13.49 2.10 -5.42
C GLY A 20 -12.38 1.07 -5.59
N GLY A 21 -11.39 1.05 -4.71
CA GLY A 21 -10.37 -0.01 -4.69
C GLY A 21 -10.97 -1.39 -4.45
N LYS A 22 -10.24 -2.43 -4.81
CA LYS A 22 -10.78 -3.79 -4.78
C LYS A 22 -10.78 -4.41 -3.38
N LEU A 23 -10.01 -3.85 -2.44
CA LEU A 23 -9.97 -4.34 -1.06
C LEU A 23 -9.62 -3.16 -0.14
N VAL A 24 -10.52 -2.19 -0.07
CA VAL A 24 -10.27 -0.95 0.66
C VAL A 24 -10.23 -1.21 2.17
N VAL A 25 -9.19 -0.70 2.81
CA VAL A 25 -9.06 -0.74 4.26
C VAL A 25 -9.86 0.43 4.84
N PRO A 26 -10.80 0.17 5.77
CA PRO A 26 -11.57 1.26 6.37
C PRO A 26 -10.67 2.32 7.01
N GLY A 27 -10.92 3.58 6.70
CA GLY A 27 -10.14 4.70 7.25
C GLY A 27 -8.82 4.98 6.54
N ALA A 28 -8.43 4.18 5.55
CA ALA A 28 -7.14 4.35 4.89
C ALA A 28 -7.02 5.70 4.17
N GLU A 29 -8.07 6.11 3.46
CA GLU A 29 -8.05 7.39 2.73
C GLU A 29 -7.85 8.57 3.68
N GLU A 30 -8.40 8.49 4.87
CA GLU A 30 -8.28 9.56 5.87
C GLU A 30 -6.86 9.67 6.43
N ALA A 31 -6.07 8.60 6.35
CA ALA A 31 -4.69 8.58 6.80
C ALA A 31 -3.71 9.15 5.75
N VAL A 32 -4.15 9.38 4.53
CA VAL A 32 -3.26 9.83 3.45
C VAL A 32 -2.56 11.14 3.75
N PRO A 33 -3.22 12.18 4.32
CA PRO A 33 -2.49 13.40 4.68
C PRO A 33 -1.31 13.16 5.64
N ALA A 34 -1.49 12.28 6.64
CA ALA A 34 -0.42 11.94 7.56
C ALA A 34 0.70 11.15 6.87
N MET A 35 0.35 10.22 6.00
CA MET A 35 1.33 9.48 5.20
C MET A 35 2.16 10.44 4.34
N THR A 36 1.51 11.40 3.70
CA THR A 36 2.16 12.39 2.86
C THR A 36 3.18 13.20 3.65
N GLN A 37 2.79 13.64 4.85
CA GLN A 37 3.68 14.41 5.72
C GLN A 37 4.89 13.60 6.16
N LEU A 38 4.68 12.32 6.51
CA LEU A 38 5.77 11.44 6.92
C LEU A 38 6.76 11.20 5.79
N VAL A 39 6.27 10.94 4.59
CA VAL A 39 7.14 10.71 3.43
C VAL A 39 7.95 11.97 3.11
N ARG A 40 7.30 13.13 3.11
CA ARG A 40 7.99 14.41 2.88
C ARG A 40 9.03 14.69 3.93
N PHE A 41 8.71 14.45 5.20
CA PHE A 41 9.64 14.63 6.29
C PHE A 41 10.86 13.72 6.15
N ALA A 42 10.64 12.45 5.82
CA ALA A 42 11.72 11.51 5.64
C ALA A 42 12.67 11.95 4.52
N HIS A 43 12.11 12.36 3.37
CA HIS A 43 12.92 12.80 2.24
C HIS A 43 13.66 14.11 2.55
N ALA A 44 13.03 15.03 3.27
CA ALA A 44 13.64 16.30 3.60
C ALA A 44 14.77 16.17 4.63
N THR A 45 14.72 15.16 5.49
CA THR A 45 15.68 14.98 6.58
C THR A 45 16.70 13.86 6.33
N GLY A 46 16.63 13.21 5.16
CA GLY A 46 17.56 12.13 4.82
C GLY A 46 17.26 10.80 5.49
N ILE A 47 16.05 10.63 6.06
CA ILE A 47 15.62 9.34 6.59
C ILE A 47 15.38 8.40 5.41
N VAL A 48 15.91 7.18 5.50
CA VAL A 48 15.71 6.17 4.46
C VAL A 48 14.23 5.79 4.39
N HIS A 49 13.66 5.82 3.20
CA HIS A 49 12.28 5.45 2.94
C HIS A 49 12.27 4.13 2.16
N VAL A 50 11.66 3.11 2.75
CA VAL A 50 11.45 1.81 2.10
C VAL A 50 9.96 1.56 1.95
N ALA A 51 9.62 0.77 0.95
CA ALA A 51 8.23 0.51 0.62
C ALA A 51 8.04 -0.96 0.27
N SER A 52 6.88 -1.50 0.63
CA SER A 52 6.45 -2.81 0.20
C SER A 52 5.17 -2.71 -0.62
N ALA A 53 4.88 -3.74 -1.39
CA ALA A 53 3.70 -3.79 -2.22
C ALA A 53 3.22 -5.23 -2.35
N ASP A 54 1.91 -5.41 -2.30
CA ASP A 54 1.28 -6.67 -2.68
C ASP A 54 1.39 -6.83 -4.20
N ASP A 55 1.61 -8.05 -4.64
CA ASP A 55 1.79 -8.36 -6.06
C ASP A 55 1.16 -9.71 -6.34
N HIS A 56 -0.09 -9.68 -6.79
CA HIS A 56 -0.88 -10.89 -6.99
C HIS A 56 -1.10 -11.24 -8.45
N GLU A 57 -1.35 -12.51 -8.68
CA GLU A 57 -1.91 -13.04 -9.91
C GLU A 57 -3.23 -13.74 -9.61
N LEU A 58 -4.10 -13.86 -10.61
CA LEU A 58 -5.41 -14.50 -10.40
C LEU A 58 -5.29 -15.95 -9.95
N THR A 59 -4.17 -16.59 -10.21
CA THR A 59 -3.91 -17.98 -9.82
C THR A 59 -3.36 -18.13 -8.42
N ASP A 60 -3.13 -17.04 -7.72
CA ASP A 60 -2.62 -17.12 -6.34
C ASP A 60 -3.64 -17.80 -5.43
N PRO A 61 -3.19 -18.67 -4.49
CA PRO A 61 -4.12 -19.42 -3.64
C PRO A 61 -5.02 -18.54 -2.79
N GLU A 62 -4.59 -17.34 -2.43
CA GLU A 62 -5.35 -16.42 -1.59
C GLU A 62 -6.35 -15.56 -2.36
N ILE A 63 -6.38 -15.66 -3.70
CA ILE A 63 -7.28 -14.89 -4.53
C ILE A 63 -8.47 -15.77 -4.93
N SER A 64 -9.68 -15.27 -4.71
CA SER A 64 -10.91 -16.02 -5.02
C SER A 64 -12.04 -15.07 -5.43
N ASP A 65 -12.87 -15.51 -6.37
CA ASP A 65 -14.10 -14.81 -6.72
C ASP A 65 -15.20 -15.00 -5.66
N THR A 66 -14.99 -15.97 -4.76
CA THR A 66 -15.91 -16.24 -3.65
C THR A 66 -15.12 -16.26 -2.34
N PRO A 67 -14.53 -15.12 -1.96
CA PRO A 67 -13.59 -15.10 -0.84
C PRO A 67 -14.27 -15.33 0.51
N ASP A 68 -13.56 -16.00 1.41
CA ASP A 68 -14.03 -16.19 2.79
C ASP A 68 -13.54 -15.09 3.74
N PHE A 69 -12.61 -14.22 3.30
CA PHE A 69 -12.00 -13.15 4.08
C PHE A 69 -11.24 -13.63 5.33
N VAL A 70 -10.89 -14.91 5.35
CA VAL A 70 -10.03 -15.50 6.37
C VAL A 70 -8.76 -16.04 5.74
N HIS A 71 -8.91 -16.86 4.69
CA HIS A 71 -7.79 -17.44 3.94
C HIS A 71 -7.75 -16.91 2.51
N THR A 72 -8.88 -16.39 2.00
CA THR A 72 -8.97 -15.89 0.64
C THR A 72 -9.59 -14.51 0.62
N TYR A 73 -9.25 -13.75 -0.40
CA TYR A 73 -9.68 -12.36 -0.61
C TYR A 73 -10.09 -12.16 -2.06
N PRO A 74 -10.91 -11.15 -2.37
CA PRO A 74 -11.24 -10.87 -3.76
C PRO A 74 -9.99 -10.46 -4.54
N PRO A 75 -10.02 -10.56 -5.87
CA PRO A 75 -8.90 -10.09 -6.68
C PRO A 75 -8.56 -8.62 -6.36
N HIS A 76 -7.30 -8.38 -5.98
CA HIS A 76 -6.80 -7.05 -5.65
C HIS A 76 -5.30 -7.01 -5.90
N CYS A 77 -4.77 -5.82 -6.10
CA CYS A 77 -3.34 -5.58 -6.33
C CYS A 77 -2.77 -6.53 -7.38
N LEU A 78 -3.53 -6.76 -8.44
CA LEU A 78 -3.12 -7.66 -9.51
C LEU A 78 -2.01 -7.00 -10.33
N ARG A 79 -0.98 -7.78 -10.61
CA ARG A 79 0.19 -7.31 -11.37
C ARG A 79 -0.24 -6.65 -12.67
N GLY A 80 0.31 -5.46 -12.92
CA GLY A 80 0.04 -4.71 -14.15
C GLY A 80 -1.25 -3.91 -14.15
N THR A 81 -2.03 -3.93 -13.06
CA THR A 81 -3.25 -3.14 -12.97
C THR A 81 -3.02 -1.83 -12.21
N PRO A 82 -3.86 -0.80 -12.46
CA PRO A 82 -3.77 0.44 -11.68
C PRO A 82 -3.96 0.23 -10.17
N GLY A 83 -4.76 -0.76 -9.78
CA GLY A 83 -5.01 -1.07 -8.37
C GLY A 83 -3.78 -1.53 -7.61
N ALA A 84 -2.81 -2.13 -8.30
CA ALA A 84 -1.56 -2.57 -7.71
C ALA A 84 -0.56 -1.45 -7.51
N GLN A 85 -0.78 -0.29 -8.14
CA GLN A 85 0.16 0.82 -8.05
C GLN A 85 0.11 1.50 -6.68
N LYS A 86 1.25 2.00 -6.24
CA LYS A 86 1.29 2.85 -5.06
C LYS A 86 0.51 4.14 -5.30
N ILE A 87 -0.10 4.67 -4.25
CA ILE A 87 -0.70 6.00 -4.36
C ILE A 87 0.40 7.04 -4.56
N ASP A 88 0.08 8.12 -5.28
CA ASP A 88 1.06 9.14 -5.63
C ASP A 88 1.73 9.76 -4.41
N GLU A 89 0.98 9.91 -3.32
CA GLU A 89 1.45 10.56 -2.11
C GLU A 89 2.60 9.82 -1.44
N THR A 90 2.69 8.51 -1.57
CA THR A 90 3.77 7.71 -1.00
C THR A 90 4.79 7.23 -2.03
N ALA A 91 4.46 7.33 -3.32
CA ALA A 91 5.33 6.89 -4.41
C ALA A 91 6.42 7.89 -4.76
N GLN A 92 6.59 8.93 -3.97
CA GLN A 92 7.57 9.97 -4.25
C GLN A 92 8.99 9.42 -4.17
N ALA A 93 9.74 9.64 -5.21
CA ALA A 93 11.13 9.22 -5.30
C ALA A 93 12.06 10.27 -4.68
#